data_04b2d6eed623c7ed285b39087164e159
#
_entry.id   04b2d6eed623c7ed285b39087164e159
#
_cell.length_a   1.000
_cell.length_b   1.000
_cell.length_c   1.000
_cell.angle_alpha   90.00
_cell.angle_beta   90.00
_cell.angle_gamma   90.00
#
_symmetry.space_group_name_H-M   'P 1'
#
loop_
_entity.id
_entity.type
_entity.pdbx_description
1 polymer ?
#
loop_
_entity_poly.entity_id
_entity_poly.type
_entity_poly.pdbx_seq_one_letter_code
_entity_poly.pdbx_strand_id
1 'polypeptide(L)'
;MQTAEDIQQLNEKIQYHAAFVQKLKTELSKVIVGQQYMVDRLLIGLLSNGHVLLEGVPGLAKTLTIKSLAQAVHGRFSRIQFTPDLLPADVVGTMIYNQSKNEFAVRKGPIFANFILADEINRAPAKVQSALLEAMQEKQVTIGEQTYKLDEPFLVLATQNPLEQEGTYPLPEAQVDRFMLKVVVGYPDRKEEQMIIRQQVQGAAVPTINQIVSTQEILIGKNLVREVYMDEKVEQYIIDIVFSTRYPDQYGLGRMKAMISYGGSPRASINLALAAKAHAFMNGRGFVIPDDVKAIAKDVMRHRIGITYEAEAENVTSEMLVDDILKTIQVP
;
A
#
# COMPACT_ATOMS: atom_id res chain seq x y z
N MET A 1 -30.35 1.88 -9.22
CA MET A 1 -30.24 2.26 -7.79
C MET A 1 -30.34 0.97 -6.99
N GLN A 2 -29.39 0.70 -6.11
CA GLN A 2 -29.49 -0.42 -5.18
C GLN A 2 -30.59 -0.12 -4.16
N THR A 3 -31.45 -1.12 -3.90
CA THR A 3 -32.50 -0.98 -2.90
C THR A 3 -31.94 -1.12 -1.48
N ALA A 4 -32.70 -0.72 -0.46
CA ALA A 4 -32.28 -0.91 0.94
C ALA A 4 -32.10 -2.40 1.27
N GLU A 5 -32.89 -3.29 0.66
CA GLU A 5 -32.78 -4.74 0.80
C GLU A 5 -31.45 -5.25 0.17
N ASP A 6 -31.07 -4.75 -1.02
CA ASP A 6 -29.81 -5.11 -1.68
C ASP A 6 -28.60 -4.73 -0.79
N ILE A 7 -28.65 -3.54 -0.19
CA ILE A 7 -27.57 -3.06 0.70
C ILE A 7 -27.51 -3.91 1.98
N GLN A 8 -28.65 -4.31 2.53
CA GLN A 8 -28.70 -5.15 3.71
C GLN A 8 -28.11 -6.55 3.42
N GLN A 9 -28.53 -7.19 2.34
CA GLN A 9 -27.98 -8.49 1.89
C GLN A 9 -26.48 -8.40 1.63
N LEU A 10 -26.01 -7.34 0.98
CA LEU A 10 -24.58 -7.08 0.78
C LEU A 10 -23.85 -6.93 2.11
N ASN A 11 -24.42 -6.23 3.08
CA ASN A 11 -23.82 -6.04 4.39
C ASN A 11 -23.66 -7.35 5.15
N GLU A 12 -24.67 -8.23 5.14
CA GLU A 12 -24.58 -9.57 5.75
C GLU A 12 -23.51 -10.43 5.07
N LYS A 13 -23.47 -10.43 3.72
CA LYS A 13 -22.44 -11.11 2.93
C LYS A 13 -21.03 -10.63 3.32
N ILE A 14 -20.85 -9.31 3.43
CA ILE A 14 -19.56 -8.70 3.78
C ILE A 14 -19.18 -9.04 5.22
N GLN A 15 -20.08 -8.97 6.18
CA GLN A 15 -19.81 -9.34 7.56
C GLN A 15 -19.28 -10.78 7.67
N TYR A 16 -19.90 -11.71 6.94
CA TYR A 16 -19.45 -13.10 6.90
C TYR A 16 -18.04 -13.25 6.33
N HIS A 17 -17.80 -12.64 5.16
CA HIS A 17 -16.53 -12.79 4.46
C HIS A 17 -15.41 -11.92 5.04
N ALA A 18 -15.70 -10.80 5.68
CA ALA A 18 -14.68 -9.94 6.31
C ALA A 18 -14.12 -10.52 7.61
N ALA A 19 -14.74 -11.55 8.18
CA ALA A 19 -14.31 -12.17 9.44
C ALA A 19 -12.85 -12.65 9.41
N PHE A 20 -12.32 -13.01 8.25
CA PHE A 20 -10.91 -13.41 8.12
C PHE A 20 -9.94 -12.25 8.43
N VAL A 21 -10.35 -11.00 8.20
CA VAL A 21 -9.50 -9.83 8.47
C VAL A 21 -9.12 -9.76 9.94
N GLN A 22 -10.11 -9.92 10.82
CA GLN A 22 -9.86 -9.92 12.27
C GLN A 22 -8.99 -11.12 12.70
N LYS A 23 -9.19 -12.29 12.09
CA LYS A 23 -8.34 -13.46 12.32
C LYS A 23 -6.89 -13.16 11.90
N LEU A 24 -6.67 -12.56 10.73
CA LEU A 24 -5.34 -12.15 10.27
C LEU A 24 -4.68 -11.16 11.23
N LYS A 25 -5.39 -10.10 11.64
CA LYS A 25 -4.87 -9.13 12.62
C LYS A 25 -4.45 -9.79 13.93
N THR A 26 -5.29 -10.69 14.45
CA THR A 26 -4.99 -11.45 15.67
C THR A 26 -3.79 -12.37 15.50
N GLU A 27 -3.65 -13.04 14.37
CA GLU A 27 -2.50 -13.90 14.11
C GLU A 27 -1.21 -13.09 13.99
N LEU A 28 -1.24 -11.99 13.24
CA LEU A 28 -0.09 -11.10 13.07
C LEU A 28 0.34 -10.46 14.39
N SER A 29 -0.58 -10.11 15.27
CA SER A 29 -0.28 -9.50 16.58
C SER A 29 0.49 -10.41 17.52
N LYS A 30 0.57 -11.72 17.27
CA LYS A 30 1.41 -12.66 18.03
C LYS A 30 2.90 -12.38 17.85
N VAL A 31 3.27 -11.88 16.66
CA VAL A 31 4.67 -11.68 16.25
C VAL A 31 4.99 -10.19 16.10
N ILE A 32 4.02 -9.41 15.63
CA ILE A 32 4.18 -7.97 15.40
C ILE A 32 3.64 -7.21 16.61
N VAL A 33 4.54 -6.67 17.40
CA VAL A 33 4.18 -5.80 18.53
C VAL A 33 4.08 -4.38 18.02
N GLY A 34 2.96 -3.72 18.34
CA GLY A 34 2.66 -2.41 17.78
C GLY A 34 2.42 -2.47 16.27
N GLN A 35 2.69 -1.36 15.59
CA GLN A 35 2.60 -1.27 14.12
C GLN A 35 1.23 -1.70 13.54
N GLN A 36 0.16 -1.63 14.35
CA GLN A 36 -1.21 -1.97 13.91
C GLN A 36 -1.62 -1.14 12.70
N TYR A 37 -1.21 0.12 12.68
CA TYR A 37 -1.43 1.04 11.58
C TYR A 37 -0.83 0.50 10.26
N MET A 38 0.43 0.05 10.29
CA MET A 38 1.09 -0.53 9.10
C MET A 38 0.37 -1.80 8.62
N VAL A 39 -0.02 -2.68 9.55
CA VAL A 39 -0.76 -3.90 9.23
C VAL A 39 -2.09 -3.56 8.53
N ASP A 40 -2.84 -2.60 9.06
CA ASP A 40 -4.11 -2.16 8.48
C ASP A 40 -3.92 -1.61 7.06
N ARG A 41 -2.88 -0.81 6.83
CA ARG A 41 -2.58 -0.26 5.50
C ARG A 41 -2.12 -1.32 4.49
N LEU A 42 -1.39 -2.34 4.95
CA LEU A 42 -1.05 -3.49 4.10
C LEU A 42 -2.28 -4.29 3.69
N LEU A 43 -3.21 -4.51 4.63
CA LEU A 43 -4.48 -5.19 4.34
C LEU A 43 -5.36 -4.38 3.38
N ILE A 44 -5.44 -3.05 3.55
CA ILE A 44 -6.13 -2.16 2.60
C ILE A 44 -5.49 -2.29 1.21
N GLY A 45 -4.16 -2.19 1.10
CA GLY A 45 -3.46 -2.35 -0.17
C GLY A 45 -3.73 -3.70 -0.82
N LEU A 46 -3.66 -4.78 -0.05
CA LEU A 46 -3.92 -6.15 -0.52
C LEU A 46 -5.36 -6.31 -1.06
N LEU A 47 -6.35 -5.86 -0.30
CA LEU A 47 -7.77 -5.98 -0.63
C LEU A 47 -8.21 -5.05 -1.76
N SER A 48 -7.59 -3.87 -1.87
CA SER A 48 -7.84 -2.91 -2.96
C SER A 48 -7.06 -3.21 -4.23
N ASN A 49 -6.24 -4.29 -4.24
CA ASN A 49 -5.36 -4.59 -5.36
C ASN A 49 -4.34 -3.48 -5.67
N GLY A 50 -3.93 -2.75 -4.63
CA GLY A 50 -2.93 -1.70 -4.67
C GLY A 50 -1.60 -2.14 -4.09
N HIS A 51 -0.60 -1.27 -4.19
CA HIS A 51 0.73 -1.45 -3.65
C HIS A 51 1.03 -0.37 -2.62
N VAL A 52 1.95 -0.64 -1.70
CA VAL A 52 2.22 0.23 -0.55
C VAL A 52 3.68 0.65 -0.55
N LEU A 53 3.92 1.95 -0.40
CA LEU A 53 5.23 2.52 -0.14
C LEU A 53 5.33 2.83 1.35
N LEU A 54 6.29 2.24 2.03
CA LEU A 54 6.60 2.54 3.43
C LEU A 54 7.79 3.50 3.52
N GLU A 55 7.58 4.57 4.24
CA GLU A 55 8.65 5.48 4.64
C GLU A 55 8.88 5.36 6.15
N GLY A 56 10.10 5.14 6.55
CA GLY A 56 10.45 5.03 7.97
C GLY A 56 11.86 4.49 8.15
N VAL A 57 12.40 4.75 9.34
CA VAL A 57 13.76 4.32 9.73
C VAL A 57 13.93 2.81 9.71
N PRO A 58 15.16 2.28 9.64
CA PRO A 58 15.43 0.86 9.80
C PRO A 58 14.96 0.32 11.16
N GLY A 59 14.72 -1.00 11.25
CA GLY A 59 14.40 -1.66 12.52
C GLY A 59 12.93 -1.65 12.93
N LEU A 60 12.00 -1.11 12.12
CA LEU A 60 10.57 -1.03 12.42
C LEU A 60 9.76 -2.26 11.99
N ALA A 61 10.35 -3.44 12.01
CA ALA A 61 9.69 -4.72 11.68
C ALA A 61 9.03 -4.82 10.29
N LYS A 62 9.39 -3.95 9.32
CA LYS A 62 8.79 -3.93 7.97
C LYS A 62 8.87 -5.30 7.27
N THR A 63 10.07 -5.90 7.26
CA THR A 63 10.29 -7.23 6.67
C THR A 63 9.50 -8.32 7.40
N LEU A 64 9.48 -8.25 8.74
CA LEU A 64 8.77 -9.21 9.55
C LEU A 64 7.27 -9.17 9.26
N THR A 65 6.69 -7.98 9.14
CA THR A 65 5.25 -7.81 8.91
C THR A 65 4.80 -8.41 7.58
N ILE A 66 5.46 -8.09 6.47
CA ILE A 66 5.04 -8.63 5.16
C ILE A 66 5.32 -10.13 5.04
N LYS A 67 6.42 -10.62 5.62
CA LYS A 67 6.72 -12.04 5.67
C LYS A 67 5.67 -12.80 6.48
N SER A 68 5.28 -12.27 7.65
CA SER A 68 4.23 -12.85 8.49
C SER A 68 2.86 -12.84 7.80
N LEU A 69 2.53 -11.76 7.09
CA LEU A 69 1.31 -11.69 6.28
C LEU A 69 1.30 -12.76 5.18
N ALA A 70 2.40 -12.91 4.46
CA ALA A 70 2.54 -13.94 3.41
C ALA A 70 2.36 -15.36 3.99
N GLN A 71 2.94 -15.64 5.15
CA GLN A 71 2.79 -16.93 5.85
C GLN A 71 1.34 -17.17 6.27
N ALA A 72 0.69 -16.17 6.88
CA ALA A 72 -0.70 -16.27 7.33
C ALA A 72 -1.70 -16.54 6.20
N VAL A 73 -1.39 -16.08 4.98
CA VAL A 73 -2.22 -16.20 3.76
C VAL A 73 -1.79 -17.37 2.87
N HIS A 74 -0.78 -18.17 3.26
CA HIS A 74 -0.19 -19.21 2.39
C HIS A 74 0.29 -18.69 1.03
N GLY A 75 0.81 -17.47 1.00
CA GLY A 75 1.37 -16.86 -0.21
C GLY A 75 2.90 -16.99 -0.26
N ARG A 76 3.43 -17.01 -1.47
CA ARG A 76 4.88 -16.95 -1.66
C ARG A 76 5.39 -15.56 -1.35
N PHE A 77 6.45 -15.49 -0.54
CA PHE A 77 7.15 -14.25 -0.19
C PHE A 77 8.49 -14.18 -0.89
N SER A 78 8.85 -12.99 -1.36
CA SER A 78 10.19 -12.70 -1.87
C SER A 78 10.66 -11.33 -1.38
N ARG A 79 11.94 -11.23 -1.04
CA ARG A 79 12.61 -9.96 -0.72
C ARG A 79 13.59 -9.62 -1.83
N ILE A 80 13.52 -8.39 -2.29
CA ILE A 80 14.46 -7.81 -3.26
C ILE A 80 15.14 -6.64 -2.56
N GLN A 81 16.42 -6.78 -2.25
CA GLN A 81 17.23 -5.68 -1.72
C GLN A 81 17.68 -4.83 -2.91
N PHE A 82 17.28 -3.57 -2.95
CA PHE A 82 17.69 -2.65 -3.99
C PHE A 82 19.07 -2.09 -3.68
N THR A 83 19.99 -2.23 -4.64
CA THR A 83 21.38 -1.78 -4.56
C THR A 83 21.78 -1.07 -5.86
N PRO A 84 22.84 -0.22 -5.85
CA PRO A 84 23.26 0.51 -7.04
C PRO A 84 23.68 -0.36 -8.24
N ASP A 85 24.08 -1.58 -7.99
CA ASP A 85 24.55 -2.57 -8.99
C ASP A 85 23.43 -3.50 -9.49
N LEU A 86 22.22 -3.43 -8.92
CA LEU A 86 21.09 -4.25 -9.32
C LEU A 86 20.69 -3.97 -10.78
N LEU A 87 20.38 -5.04 -11.53
CA LEU A 87 19.89 -4.95 -12.90
C LEU A 87 18.39 -5.30 -12.98
N PRO A 88 17.65 -4.80 -13.98
CA PRO A 88 16.27 -5.20 -14.22
C PRO A 88 16.08 -6.72 -14.30
N ALA A 89 17.02 -7.43 -14.92
CA ALA A 89 17.00 -8.90 -15.04
C ALA A 89 17.07 -9.62 -13.69
N ASP A 90 17.68 -9.01 -12.67
CA ASP A 90 17.74 -9.58 -11.32
C ASP A 90 16.36 -9.54 -10.62
N VAL A 91 15.51 -8.61 -11.03
CA VAL A 91 14.14 -8.45 -10.53
C VAL A 91 13.15 -9.33 -11.29
N VAL A 92 13.13 -9.20 -12.62
CA VAL A 92 12.14 -9.86 -13.46
C VAL A 92 12.55 -11.24 -13.95
N GLY A 93 13.85 -11.51 -14.02
CA GLY A 93 14.39 -12.74 -14.56
C GLY A 93 15.02 -12.55 -15.94
N THR A 94 15.61 -13.62 -16.46
CA THR A 94 16.36 -13.61 -17.72
C THR A 94 16.27 -14.95 -18.45
N MET A 95 16.67 -14.96 -19.71
CA MET A 95 16.90 -16.18 -20.46
C MET A 95 18.32 -16.69 -20.19
N ILE A 96 18.44 -17.97 -19.85
CA ILE A 96 19.73 -18.66 -19.68
C ILE A 96 19.86 -19.75 -20.73
N TYR A 97 21.04 -19.89 -21.31
CA TYR A 97 21.33 -20.97 -22.23
C TYR A 97 21.66 -22.24 -21.47
N ASN A 98 20.87 -23.29 -21.69
CA ASN A 98 21.11 -24.62 -21.14
C ASN A 98 21.97 -25.44 -22.11
N GLN A 99 23.24 -25.56 -21.83
CA GLN A 99 24.19 -26.30 -22.67
C GLN A 99 23.83 -27.79 -22.85
N SER A 100 23.27 -28.44 -21.81
CA SER A 100 22.94 -29.87 -21.87
C SER A 100 21.75 -30.18 -22.78
N LYS A 101 20.85 -29.23 -22.95
CA LYS A 101 19.65 -29.34 -23.80
C LYS A 101 19.76 -28.56 -25.11
N ASN A 102 20.81 -27.77 -25.28
CA ASN A 102 21.04 -26.89 -26.42
C ASN A 102 19.83 -25.95 -26.67
N GLU A 103 19.23 -25.41 -25.58
CA GLU A 103 18.06 -24.55 -25.65
C GLU A 103 18.16 -23.37 -24.66
N PHE A 104 17.42 -22.30 -24.95
CA PHE A 104 17.25 -21.21 -24.00
C PHE A 104 16.10 -21.53 -23.04
N ALA A 105 16.34 -21.39 -21.74
CA ALA A 105 15.36 -21.57 -20.69
C ALA A 105 15.15 -20.25 -19.95
N VAL A 106 13.90 -19.96 -19.57
CA VAL A 106 13.57 -18.78 -18.77
C VAL A 106 13.85 -19.07 -17.30
N ARG A 107 14.69 -18.25 -16.69
CA ARG A 107 14.89 -18.19 -15.25
C ARG A 107 14.07 -17.03 -14.71
N LYS A 108 12.94 -17.34 -14.05
CA LYS A 108 12.07 -16.36 -13.41
C LYS A 108 12.77 -15.67 -12.26
N GLY A 109 12.63 -14.35 -12.17
CA GLY A 109 13.16 -13.53 -11.08
C GLY A 109 12.30 -13.56 -9.81
N PRO A 110 12.75 -12.90 -8.74
CA PRO A 110 12.04 -12.81 -7.46
C PRO A 110 10.68 -12.14 -7.52
N ILE A 111 10.38 -11.38 -8.58
CA ILE A 111 9.06 -10.75 -8.80
C ILE A 111 7.91 -11.78 -8.90
N PHE A 112 8.21 -13.04 -9.24
CA PHE A 112 7.21 -14.11 -9.34
C PHE A 112 6.85 -14.70 -7.98
N ALA A 113 6.39 -13.85 -7.08
CA ALA A 113 5.83 -14.21 -5.78
C ALA A 113 4.56 -13.39 -5.51
N ASN A 114 3.77 -13.81 -4.53
CA ASN A 114 2.52 -13.11 -4.17
C ASN A 114 2.80 -11.83 -3.36
N PHE A 115 3.81 -11.88 -2.51
CA PHE A 115 4.18 -10.80 -1.59
C PHE A 115 5.64 -10.45 -1.80
N ILE A 116 5.89 -9.25 -2.29
CA ILE A 116 7.23 -8.73 -2.58
C ILE A 116 7.56 -7.64 -1.57
N LEU A 117 8.71 -7.76 -0.93
CA LEU A 117 9.36 -6.66 -0.25
C LEU A 117 10.45 -6.09 -1.17
N ALA A 118 10.22 -4.91 -1.72
CA ALA A 118 11.20 -4.13 -2.44
C ALA A 118 11.91 -3.20 -1.43
N ASP A 119 12.99 -3.69 -0.85
CA ASP A 119 13.65 -3.02 0.26
C ASP A 119 14.63 -1.97 -0.25
N GLU A 120 14.51 -0.73 0.26
CA GLU A 120 15.31 0.44 -0.12
C GLU A 120 15.23 0.75 -1.63
N ILE A 121 14.02 0.85 -2.17
CA ILE A 121 13.77 1.01 -3.61
C ILE A 121 14.55 2.19 -4.23
N ASN A 122 14.81 3.23 -3.44
CA ASN A 122 15.54 4.42 -3.86
C ASN A 122 17.07 4.22 -3.98
N ARG A 123 17.61 3.04 -3.64
CA ARG A 123 19.06 2.74 -3.80
C ARG A 123 19.43 2.17 -5.16
N ALA A 124 18.48 1.72 -5.95
CA ALA A 124 18.76 1.19 -7.28
C ALA A 124 18.51 2.22 -8.39
N PRO A 125 19.20 2.10 -9.53
CA PRO A 125 19.02 2.98 -10.68
C PRO A 125 17.58 3.01 -11.20
N ALA A 126 17.18 4.11 -11.84
CA ALA A 126 15.82 4.32 -12.35
C ALA A 126 15.31 3.20 -13.27
N LYS A 127 16.19 2.52 -14.03
CA LYS A 127 15.81 1.39 -14.89
C LYS A 127 15.26 0.20 -14.09
N VAL A 128 15.84 -0.08 -12.92
CA VAL A 128 15.40 -1.18 -12.04
C VAL A 128 14.09 -0.81 -11.35
N GLN A 129 14.01 0.42 -10.85
CA GLN A 129 12.76 0.95 -10.28
C GLN A 129 11.62 0.86 -11.30
N SER A 130 11.86 1.28 -12.56
CA SER A 130 10.87 1.24 -13.64
C SER A 130 10.40 -0.19 -13.93
N ALA A 131 11.30 -1.18 -13.94
CA ALA A 131 10.94 -2.58 -14.17
C ALA A 131 9.98 -3.13 -13.09
N LEU A 132 10.24 -2.81 -11.81
CA LEU A 132 9.34 -3.17 -10.72
C LEU A 132 7.98 -2.47 -10.87
N LEU A 133 7.99 -1.16 -11.11
CA LEU A 133 6.77 -0.35 -11.21
C LEU A 133 5.91 -0.72 -12.42
N GLU A 134 6.53 -1.17 -13.53
CA GLU A 134 5.82 -1.71 -14.68
C GLU A 134 5.14 -3.04 -14.31
N ALA A 135 5.87 -3.96 -13.69
CA ALA A 135 5.31 -5.23 -13.23
C ALA A 135 4.15 -5.05 -12.23
N MET A 136 4.24 -4.03 -11.35
CA MET A 136 3.15 -3.67 -10.43
C MET A 136 1.88 -3.23 -11.17
N GLN A 137 2.03 -2.45 -12.22
CA GLN A 137 0.91 -1.88 -12.96
C GLN A 137 0.29 -2.89 -13.93
N GLU A 138 1.13 -3.58 -14.71
CA GLU A 138 0.68 -4.49 -15.77
C GLU A 138 0.37 -5.90 -15.25
N LYS A 139 0.82 -6.25 -14.04
CA LYS A 139 0.72 -7.59 -13.42
C LYS A 139 1.25 -8.70 -14.31
N GLN A 140 2.19 -8.37 -15.13
CA GLN A 140 2.90 -9.27 -16.04
C GLN A 140 4.30 -8.75 -16.30
N VAL A 141 5.19 -9.62 -16.73
CA VAL A 141 6.55 -9.28 -17.15
C VAL A 141 6.89 -10.00 -18.44
N THR A 142 7.67 -9.35 -19.31
CA THR A 142 8.17 -9.94 -20.55
C THR A 142 9.63 -10.33 -20.38
N ILE A 143 9.94 -11.61 -20.64
CA ILE A 143 11.29 -12.15 -20.59
C ILE A 143 11.58 -12.78 -21.97
N GLY A 144 12.54 -12.20 -22.69
CA GLY A 144 12.75 -12.54 -24.10
C GLY A 144 11.53 -12.16 -24.93
N GLU A 145 10.95 -13.13 -25.63
CA GLU A 145 9.76 -12.93 -26.47
C GLU A 145 8.42 -13.30 -25.80
N GLN A 146 8.48 -13.77 -24.55
CA GLN A 146 7.30 -14.29 -23.85
C GLN A 146 6.88 -13.39 -22.70
N THR A 147 5.56 -13.20 -22.58
CA THR A 147 4.95 -12.46 -21.47
C THR A 147 4.35 -13.44 -20.46
N TYR A 148 4.72 -13.25 -19.19
CA TYR A 148 4.32 -14.08 -18.07
C TYR A 148 3.44 -13.26 -17.11
N LYS A 149 2.24 -13.73 -16.82
CA LYS A 149 1.38 -13.15 -15.79
C LYS A 149 1.94 -13.43 -14.39
N LEU A 150 1.79 -12.47 -13.50
CA LEU A 150 2.10 -12.64 -12.08
C LEU A 150 0.93 -13.29 -11.35
N ASP A 151 1.23 -14.13 -10.36
CA ASP A 151 0.19 -14.83 -9.60
C ASP A 151 -0.53 -13.88 -8.65
N GLU A 152 -1.86 -14.00 -8.58
CA GLU A 152 -2.67 -13.25 -7.63
C GLU A 152 -2.94 -14.07 -6.32
N PRO A 153 -3.10 -13.41 -5.17
CA PRO A 153 -2.96 -11.98 -4.96
C PRO A 153 -1.50 -11.52 -5.13
N PHE A 154 -1.29 -10.30 -5.63
CA PHE A 154 0.02 -9.71 -5.84
C PHE A 154 0.12 -8.38 -5.09
N LEU A 155 1.00 -8.31 -4.11
CA LEU A 155 1.25 -7.13 -3.29
C LEU A 155 2.75 -6.80 -3.26
N VAL A 156 3.09 -5.59 -3.65
CA VAL A 156 4.43 -5.05 -3.45
C VAL A 156 4.39 -4.06 -2.29
N LEU A 157 5.25 -4.30 -1.31
CA LEU A 157 5.62 -3.38 -0.27
C LEU A 157 7.01 -2.84 -0.60
N ALA A 158 7.10 -1.60 -1.04
CA ALA A 158 8.37 -0.93 -1.23
C ALA A 158 8.74 -0.13 0.02
N THR A 159 10.03 -0.07 0.37
CA THR A 159 10.51 0.75 1.49
C THR A 159 11.44 1.84 1.01
N GLN A 160 11.39 2.98 1.70
CA GLN A 160 12.35 4.07 1.57
C GLN A 160 12.86 4.46 2.96
N ASN A 161 14.16 4.75 3.03
CA ASN A 161 14.73 5.33 4.23
C ASN A 161 14.89 6.85 4.02
N PRO A 162 14.18 7.70 4.75
CA PRO A 162 14.24 9.14 4.58
C PRO A 162 15.56 9.75 5.06
N LEU A 163 16.33 9.04 5.89
CA LEU A 163 17.58 9.55 6.48
C LEU A 163 18.79 9.35 5.57
N GLU A 164 18.76 8.34 4.71
CA GLU A 164 19.86 8.04 3.80
C GLU A 164 19.65 8.81 2.47
N GLN A 165 20.47 9.85 2.27
CA GLN A 165 20.44 10.64 1.03
C GLN A 165 21.62 10.32 0.10
N GLU A 166 22.76 9.88 0.62
CA GLU A 166 23.93 9.52 -0.19
C GLU A 166 23.70 8.23 -0.98
N GLY A 167 24.03 8.23 -2.27
CA GLY A 167 23.89 7.07 -3.13
C GLY A 167 22.45 6.66 -3.42
N THR A 168 21.49 7.58 -3.29
CA THR A 168 20.09 7.33 -3.57
C THR A 168 19.64 7.95 -4.90
N TYR A 169 18.68 7.29 -5.52
CA TYR A 169 17.99 7.73 -6.73
C TYR A 169 16.51 7.96 -6.35
N PRO A 170 16.10 9.19 -6.03
CA PRO A 170 14.72 9.45 -5.63
C PRO A 170 13.76 9.03 -6.74
N LEU A 171 12.64 8.44 -6.33
CA LEU A 171 11.57 8.10 -7.25
C LEU A 171 10.93 9.39 -7.78
N PRO A 172 10.83 9.58 -9.11
CA PRO A 172 10.03 10.67 -9.66
C PRO A 172 8.59 10.63 -9.18
N GLU A 173 7.95 11.78 -9.06
CA GLU A 173 6.56 11.91 -8.58
C GLU A 173 5.57 11.01 -9.34
N ALA A 174 5.69 10.96 -10.66
CA ALA A 174 4.87 10.10 -11.51
C ALA A 174 5.05 8.59 -11.22
N GLN A 175 6.17 8.20 -10.64
CA GLN A 175 6.44 6.82 -10.22
C GLN A 175 5.89 6.57 -8.81
N VAL A 176 6.03 7.52 -7.91
CA VAL A 176 5.44 7.42 -6.55
C VAL A 176 3.91 7.38 -6.62
N ASP A 177 3.28 8.09 -7.55
CA ASP A 177 1.82 8.06 -7.78
C ASP A 177 1.26 6.67 -8.15
N ARG A 178 2.11 5.72 -8.54
CA ARG A 178 1.71 4.32 -8.81
C ARG A 178 1.43 3.52 -7.53
N PHE A 179 2.00 3.93 -6.40
CA PHE A 179 1.65 3.33 -5.11
C PHE A 179 0.29 3.84 -4.66
N MET A 180 -0.59 2.93 -4.23
CA MET A 180 -1.90 3.30 -3.70
C MET A 180 -1.77 4.11 -2.42
N LEU A 181 -0.94 3.65 -1.50
CA LEU A 181 -0.70 4.25 -0.19
C LEU A 181 0.79 4.53 -0.02
N LYS A 182 1.10 5.71 0.52
CA LYS A 182 2.40 6.01 1.14
C LYS A 182 2.19 6.10 2.65
N VAL A 183 2.79 5.18 3.38
CA VAL A 183 2.59 5.02 4.83
C VAL A 183 3.86 5.44 5.54
N VAL A 184 3.75 6.39 6.46
CA VAL A 184 4.86 6.81 7.32
C VAL A 184 4.79 5.99 8.60
N VAL A 185 5.88 5.29 8.90
CA VAL A 185 5.99 4.40 10.06
C VAL A 185 6.90 5.04 11.10
N GLY A 186 6.32 5.32 12.26
CA GLY A 186 7.04 5.86 13.40
C GLY A 186 7.62 4.77 14.32
N TYR A 187 8.40 5.23 15.30
CA TYR A 187 8.88 4.35 16.36
C TYR A 187 7.73 3.80 17.20
N PRO A 188 7.88 2.58 17.75
CA PRO A 188 6.92 2.05 18.72
C PRO A 188 6.84 2.94 19.96
N ASP A 189 5.71 2.90 20.64
CA ASP A 189 5.57 3.58 21.92
C ASP A 189 6.37 2.85 23.02
N ARG A 190 6.52 3.50 24.20
CA ARG A 190 7.29 2.95 25.33
C ARG A 190 6.79 1.59 25.81
N LYS A 191 5.49 1.33 25.74
CA LYS A 191 4.89 0.05 26.17
C LYS A 191 5.14 -1.03 25.13
N GLU A 192 4.99 -0.69 23.86
CA GLU A 192 5.29 -1.56 22.73
C GLU A 192 6.77 -1.96 22.73
N GLU A 193 7.68 -1.01 22.94
CA GLU A 193 9.12 -1.28 23.02
C GLU A 193 9.46 -2.20 24.21
N GLN A 194 8.81 -2.02 25.34
CA GLN A 194 8.94 -2.93 26.49
C GLN A 194 8.46 -4.35 26.14
N MET A 195 7.37 -4.48 25.39
CA MET A 195 6.89 -5.79 24.94
C MET A 195 7.87 -6.44 23.95
N ILE A 196 8.44 -5.65 23.02
CA ILE A 196 9.47 -6.12 22.08
C ILE A 196 10.68 -6.68 22.85
N ILE A 197 11.19 -5.94 23.85
CA ILE A 197 12.30 -6.39 24.69
C ILE A 197 11.96 -7.73 25.36
N ARG A 198 10.78 -7.83 25.97
CA ARG A 198 10.36 -9.07 26.64
C ARG A 198 10.29 -10.26 25.69
N GLN A 199 9.72 -10.06 24.48
CA GLN A 199 9.66 -11.12 23.48
C GLN A 199 11.02 -11.58 22.96
N GLN A 200 11.96 -10.64 22.77
CA GLN A 200 13.26 -10.94 22.15
C GLN A 200 14.30 -11.40 23.15
N VAL A 201 14.28 -10.91 24.38
CA VAL A 201 15.35 -11.15 25.38
C VAL A 201 15.03 -12.30 26.32
N GLN A 202 13.75 -12.59 26.60
CA GLN A 202 13.38 -13.63 27.57
C GLN A 202 13.50 -15.09 27.02
N GLY A 203 14.01 -15.27 25.81
CA GLY A 203 14.27 -16.59 25.23
C GLY A 203 13.01 -17.44 24.97
N ALA A 204 11.84 -16.84 25.05
CA ALA A 204 10.61 -17.50 24.63
C ALA A 204 10.72 -17.81 23.11
N ALA A 205 10.32 -19.02 22.72
CA ALA A 205 10.27 -19.37 21.30
C ALA A 205 9.46 -18.29 20.56
N VAL A 206 10.06 -17.70 19.51
CA VAL A 206 9.35 -16.73 18.67
C VAL A 206 8.06 -17.40 18.20
N PRO A 207 6.88 -16.79 18.46
CA PRO A 207 5.63 -17.38 18.02
C PRO A 207 5.65 -17.63 16.52
N THR A 208 5.26 -18.83 16.11
CA THR A 208 5.11 -19.17 14.69
C THR A 208 3.79 -18.65 14.18
N ILE A 209 3.81 -18.06 12.99
CA ILE A 209 2.61 -17.67 12.27
C ILE A 209 1.97 -18.91 11.66
N ASN A 210 0.71 -19.15 11.98
CA ASN A 210 -0.08 -20.20 11.36
C ASN A 210 -0.72 -19.70 10.07
N GLN A 211 -0.84 -20.58 9.11
CA GLN A 211 -1.68 -20.33 7.95
C GLN A 211 -3.15 -20.37 8.37
N ILE A 212 -3.87 -19.27 8.24
CA ILE A 212 -5.25 -19.12 8.71
C ILE A 212 -6.22 -18.68 7.63
N VAL A 213 -5.70 -18.20 6.49
CA VAL A 213 -6.46 -17.73 5.35
C VAL A 213 -5.81 -18.25 4.07
N SER A 214 -6.59 -18.64 3.09
CA SER A 214 -6.10 -19.02 1.77
C SER A 214 -5.99 -17.81 0.84
N THR A 215 -5.14 -17.91 -0.18
CA THR A 215 -5.09 -16.91 -1.27
C THR A 215 -6.43 -16.74 -1.94
N GLN A 216 -7.24 -17.81 -2.02
CA GLN A 216 -8.59 -17.77 -2.61
C GLN A 216 -9.56 -16.91 -1.77
N GLU A 217 -9.50 -16.99 -0.44
CA GLU A 217 -10.32 -16.13 0.44
C GLU A 217 -9.94 -14.65 0.28
N ILE A 218 -8.66 -14.34 0.07
CA ILE A 218 -8.22 -12.97 -0.25
C ILE A 218 -8.80 -12.51 -1.58
N LEU A 219 -8.81 -13.36 -2.62
CA LEU A 219 -9.39 -13.02 -3.93
C LEU A 219 -10.90 -12.79 -3.84
N ILE A 220 -11.63 -13.59 -3.05
CA ILE A 220 -13.05 -13.35 -2.76
C ILE A 220 -13.22 -12.00 -2.06
N GLY A 221 -12.41 -11.71 -1.04
CA GLY A 221 -12.42 -10.42 -0.33
C GLY A 221 -12.17 -9.23 -1.27
N LYS A 222 -11.19 -9.33 -2.18
CA LYS A 222 -10.90 -8.31 -3.21
C LYS A 222 -12.11 -8.03 -4.10
N ASN A 223 -12.83 -9.07 -4.52
CA ASN A 223 -14.03 -8.90 -5.35
C ASN A 223 -15.15 -8.24 -4.56
N LEU A 224 -15.37 -8.65 -3.31
CA LEU A 224 -16.37 -8.06 -2.42
C LEU A 224 -16.09 -6.59 -2.08
N VAL A 225 -14.83 -6.19 -1.93
CA VAL A 225 -14.45 -4.78 -1.76
C VAL A 225 -14.94 -3.92 -2.93
N ARG A 226 -14.92 -4.43 -4.15
CA ARG A 226 -15.45 -3.70 -5.31
C ARG A 226 -16.98 -3.55 -5.27
N GLU A 227 -17.66 -4.55 -4.69
CA GLU A 227 -19.13 -4.55 -4.53
C GLU A 227 -19.59 -3.60 -3.40
N VAL A 228 -18.71 -3.23 -2.43
CA VAL A 228 -19.07 -2.30 -1.35
C VAL A 228 -19.75 -1.06 -1.92
N TYR A 229 -20.94 -0.74 -1.41
CA TYR A 229 -21.72 0.39 -1.88
C TYR A 229 -21.04 1.72 -1.51
N MET A 230 -21.06 2.66 -2.42
CA MET A 230 -20.64 4.04 -2.19
C MET A 230 -21.73 4.98 -2.69
N ASP A 231 -22.27 5.80 -1.81
CA ASP A 231 -23.28 6.80 -2.15
C ASP A 231 -22.66 7.92 -2.99
N GLU A 232 -23.42 8.48 -3.92
CA GLU A 232 -22.99 9.57 -4.79
C GLU A 232 -22.47 10.79 -3.99
N LYS A 233 -23.06 11.07 -2.82
CA LYS A 233 -22.57 12.12 -1.94
C LYS A 233 -21.17 11.87 -1.39
N VAL A 234 -20.83 10.60 -1.11
CA VAL A 234 -19.49 10.20 -0.66
C VAL A 234 -18.52 10.27 -1.85
N GLU A 235 -18.95 9.88 -3.05
CA GLU A 235 -18.15 10.09 -4.27
C GLU A 235 -17.84 11.57 -4.50
N GLN A 236 -18.86 12.43 -4.37
CA GLN A 236 -18.68 13.88 -4.49
C GLN A 236 -17.72 14.42 -3.42
N TYR A 237 -17.84 13.95 -2.17
CA TYR A 237 -16.92 14.32 -1.10
C TYR A 237 -15.46 13.96 -1.42
N ILE A 238 -15.22 12.78 -1.99
CA ILE A 238 -13.89 12.38 -2.47
C ILE A 238 -13.40 13.31 -3.58
N ILE A 239 -14.27 13.65 -4.53
CA ILE A 239 -13.95 14.57 -5.63
C ILE A 239 -13.58 15.93 -5.07
N ASP A 240 -14.34 16.47 -4.14
CA ASP A 240 -14.12 17.78 -3.53
C ASP A 240 -12.77 17.83 -2.77
N ILE A 241 -12.42 16.77 -2.04
CA ILE A 241 -11.11 16.63 -1.39
C ILE A 241 -9.98 16.73 -2.44
N VAL A 242 -10.08 16.01 -3.54
CA VAL A 242 -9.01 16.00 -4.56
C VAL A 242 -8.99 17.30 -5.36
N PHE A 243 -10.16 17.86 -5.74
CA PHE A 243 -10.27 19.11 -6.49
C PHE A 243 -9.80 20.31 -5.66
N SER A 244 -10.00 20.30 -4.36
CA SER A 244 -9.50 21.36 -3.46
C SER A 244 -7.97 21.48 -3.50
N THR A 245 -7.24 20.39 -3.82
CA THR A 245 -5.80 20.46 -4.00
C THR A 245 -5.38 21.11 -5.32
N ARG A 246 -6.25 21.15 -6.33
CA ARG A 246 -6.00 21.76 -7.65
C ARG A 246 -6.53 23.20 -7.71
N TYR A 247 -7.66 23.44 -7.07
CA TYR A 247 -8.41 24.70 -7.12
C TYR A 247 -8.79 25.18 -5.72
N PRO A 248 -7.81 25.42 -4.81
CA PRO A 248 -8.09 25.71 -3.41
C PRO A 248 -8.95 26.96 -3.21
N ASP A 249 -8.86 27.96 -4.10
CA ASP A 249 -9.69 29.17 -4.04
C ASP A 249 -11.21 28.86 -4.10
N GLN A 250 -11.62 27.82 -4.84
CA GLN A 250 -13.02 27.43 -5.01
C GLN A 250 -13.61 26.74 -3.77
N TYR A 251 -12.76 26.30 -2.86
CA TYR A 251 -13.13 25.53 -1.66
C TYR A 251 -12.85 26.28 -0.35
N GLY A 252 -12.65 27.60 -0.41
CA GLY A 252 -12.35 28.39 0.79
C GLY A 252 -10.94 28.19 1.35
N LEU A 253 -10.04 27.57 0.58
CA LEU A 253 -8.67 27.23 0.96
C LEU A 253 -7.64 28.12 0.21
N GLY A 254 -8.02 29.36 -0.15
CA GLY A 254 -7.20 30.25 -0.98
C GLY A 254 -5.76 30.43 -0.50
N ARG A 255 -5.52 30.40 0.83
CA ARG A 255 -4.16 30.45 1.40
C ARG A 255 -3.26 29.30 0.94
N MET A 256 -3.83 28.14 0.61
CA MET A 256 -3.05 26.97 0.17
C MET A 256 -2.54 27.10 -1.26
N LYS A 257 -3.07 28.01 -2.06
CA LYS A 257 -2.66 28.20 -3.45
C LYS A 257 -1.19 28.50 -3.61
N ALA A 258 -0.61 29.28 -2.69
CA ALA A 258 0.82 29.57 -2.66
C ALA A 258 1.66 28.41 -2.10
N MET A 259 1.04 27.43 -1.46
CA MET A 259 1.73 26.33 -0.79
C MET A 259 1.78 25.04 -1.66
N ILE A 260 0.89 24.92 -2.66
CA ILE A 260 0.76 23.73 -3.49
C ILE A 260 1.37 24.00 -4.86
N SER A 261 2.38 23.20 -5.24
CA SER A 261 2.99 23.24 -6.57
C SER A 261 2.20 22.44 -7.59
N TYR A 262 1.63 21.31 -7.19
CA TYR A 262 0.67 20.50 -7.97
C TYR A 262 -0.28 19.74 -7.04
N GLY A 263 -1.51 19.52 -7.50
CA GLY A 263 -2.55 18.80 -6.78
C GLY A 263 -2.69 17.33 -7.23
N GLY A 264 -3.52 16.57 -6.52
CA GLY A 264 -3.76 15.16 -6.77
C GLY A 264 -4.25 14.86 -8.18
N SER A 265 -3.74 13.80 -8.82
CA SER A 265 -4.19 13.30 -10.13
C SER A 265 -5.54 12.56 -9.99
N PRO A 266 -6.23 12.17 -11.09
CA PRO A 266 -7.40 11.30 -11.02
C PRO A 266 -7.15 9.98 -10.28
N ARG A 267 -5.90 9.50 -10.23
CA ARG A 267 -5.52 8.34 -9.41
C ARG A 267 -5.77 8.58 -7.91
N ALA A 268 -5.66 9.82 -7.44
CA ALA A 268 -5.99 10.16 -6.07
C ALA A 268 -7.45 9.84 -5.74
N SER A 269 -8.39 10.29 -6.58
CA SER A 269 -9.82 10.00 -6.40
C SER A 269 -10.13 8.51 -6.46
N ILE A 270 -9.55 7.79 -7.45
CA ILE A 270 -9.72 6.35 -7.61
C ILE A 270 -9.19 5.61 -6.38
N ASN A 271 -7.99 5.95 -5.92
CA ASN A 271 -7.36 5.28 -4.78
C ASN A 271 -8.05 5.60 -3.45
N LEU A 272 -8.56 6.85 -3.27
CA LEU A 272 -9.40 7.19 -2.13
C LEU A 272 -10.67 6.34 -2.09
N ALA A 273 -11.37 6.22 -3.23
CA ALA A 273 -12.58 5.42 -3.32
C ALA A 273 -12.32 3.93 -3.03
N LEU A 274 -11.29 3.34 -3.65
CA LEU A 274 -10.95 1.92 -3.45
C LEU A 274 -10.47 1.64 -2.03
N ALA A 275 -9.63 2.50 -1.46
CA ALA A 275 -9.13 2.33 -0.10
C ALA A 275 -10.24 2.54 0.94
N ALA A 276 -11.19 3.48 0.72
CA ALA A 276 -12.36 3.67 1.58
C ALA A 276 -13.29 2.44 1.55
N LYS A 277 -13.52 1.85 0.37
CA LYS A 277 -14.28 0.59 0.25
C LYS A 277 -13.59 -0.56 0.99
N ALA A 278 -12.27 -0.69 0.87
CA ALA A 278 -11.51 -1.71 1.61
C ALA A 278 -11.55 -1.45 3.12
N HIS A 279 -11.47 -0.19 3.56
CA HIS A 279 -11.60 0.17 4.97
C HIS A 279 -12.99 -0.19 5.52
N ALA A 280 -14.07 0.13 4.78
CA ALA A 280 -15.43 -0.27 5.14
C ALA A 280 -15.57 -1.80 5.24
N PHE A 281 -15.07 -2.54 4.24
CA PHE A 281 -15.04 -4.01 4.24
C PHE A 281 -14.32 -4.57 5.46
N MET A 282 -13.12 -4.07 5.79
CA MET A 282 -12.34 -4.52 6.95
C MET A 282 -13.07 -4.28 8.28
N ASN A 283 -13.98 -3.31 8.31
CA ASN A 283 -14.87 -3.03 9.44
C ASN A 283 -16.21 -3.78 9.35
N GLY A 284 -16.36 -4.73 8.43
CA GLY A 284 -17.56 -5.56 8.28
C GLY A 284 -18.77 -4.77 7.74
N ARG A 285 -18.56 -3.68 7.00
CA ARG A 285 -19.65 -2.84 6.45
C ARG A 285 -19.74 -2.98 4.94
N GLY A 286 -20.95 -3.13 4.44
CA GLY A 286 -21.29 -3.21 3.01
C GLY A 286 -21.39 -1.85 2.32
N PHE A 287 -21.13 -0.76 3.04
CA PHE A 287 -21.22 0.61 2.51
C PHE A 287 -20.13 1.51 3.11
N VAL A 288 -19.73 2.51 2.33
CA VAL A 288 -18.72 3.50 2.73
C VAL A 288 -19.38 4.64 3.48
N ILE A 289 -18.74 5.14 4.53
CA ILE A 289 -19.09 6.38 5.24
C ILE A 289 -17.94 7.38 5.11
N PRO A 290 -18.20 8.69 5.31
CA PRO A 290 -17.16 9.73 5.20
C PRO A 290 -15.94 9.48 6.10
N ASP A 291 -16.12 8.86 7.25
CA ASP A 291 -15.02 8.54 8.14
C ASP A 291 -14.05 7.49 7.56
N ASP A 292 -14.51 6.61 6.66
CA ASP A 292 -13.62 5.71 5.93
C ASP A 292 -12.67 6.49 5.03
N VAL A 293 -13.18 7.52 4.35
CA VAL A 293 -12.38 8.40 3.49
C VAL A 293 -11.36 9.16 4.32
N LYS A 294 -11.78 9.76 5.45
CA LYS A 294 -10.89 10.49 6.36
C LYS A 294 -9.76 9.62 6.91
N ALA A 295 -10.10 8.37 7.28
CA ALA A 295 -9.15 7.43 7.88
C ALA A 295 -7.96 7.10 6.97
N ILE A 296 -8.14 7.19 5.63
CA ILE A 296 -7.11 6.80 4.66
C ILE A 296 -6.59 7.98 3.83
N ALA A 297 -7.18 9.16 3.98
CA ALA A 297 -6.89 10.31 3.13
C ALA A 297 -5.41 10.71 3.14
N LYS A 298 -4.77 10.75 4.32
CA LYS A 298 -3.33 11.09 4.41
C LYS A 298 -2.46 10.09 3.65
N ASP A 299 -2.72 8.79 3.81
CA ASP A 299 -1.90 7.75 3.19
C ASP A 299 -2.05 7.71 1.67
N VAL A 300 -3.22 8.11 1.16
CA VAL A 300 -3.47 8.22 -0.27
C VAL A 300 -2.93 9.53 -0.85
N MET A 301 -3.02 10.64 -0.11
CA MET A 301 -2.81 11.97 -0.66
C MET A 301 -1.40 12.53 -0.43
N ARG A 302 -0.67 12.13 0.65
CA ARG A 302 0.60 12.77 1.04
C ARG A 302 1.68 12.76 -0.04
N HIS A 303 1.67 11.80 -0.94
CA HIS A 303 2.62 11.69 -2.04
C HIS A 303 2.04 12.16 -3.39
N ARG A 304 0.87 12.79 -3.37
CA ARG A 304 0.15 13.27 -4.54
C ARG A 304 -0.09 14.78 -4.53
N ILE A 305 0.36 15.44 -3.47
CA ILE A 305 0.32 16.90 -3.33
C ILE A 305 1.77 17.38 -3.26
N GLY A 306 2.20 18.11 -4.27
CA GLY A 306 3.50 18.77 -4.26
C GLY A 306 3.43 20.06 -3.46
N ILE A 307 4.47 20.34 -2.72
CA ILE A 307 4.63 21.54 -1.89
C ILE A 307 5.58 22.48 -2.60
N THR A 308 5.37 23.80 -2.47
CA THR A 308 6.32 24.81 -2.96
C THR A 308 7.52 24.90 -2.04
N TYR A 309 8.66 25.37 -2.55
CA TYR A 309 9.87 25.58 -1.75
C TYR A 309 9.65 26.56 -0.60
N GLU A 310 8.83 27.58 -0.82
CA GLU A 310 8.45 28.57 0.19
C GLU A 310 7.69 27.91 1.35
N ALA A 311 6.73 27.05 1.02
CA ALA A 311 5.96 26.29 2.01
C ALA A 311 6.84 25.28 2.78
N GLU A 312 7.77 24.63 2.11
CA GLU A 312 8.73 23.71 2.72
C GLU A 312 9.65 24.46 3.69
N ALA A 313 10.13 25.66 3.33
CA ALA A 313 10.92 26.51 4.19
C ALA A 313 10.16 26.97 5.46
N GLU A 314 8.82 27.04 5.39
CA GLU A 314 7.94 27.32 6.52
C GLU A 314 7.55 26.05 7.30
N ASN A 315 8.14 24.89 7.00
CA ASN A 315 7.84 23.59 7.58
C ASN A 315 6.38 23.13 7.34
N VAL A 316 5.75 23.58 6.27
CA VAL A 316 4.44 23.06 5.85
C VAL A 316 4.65 21.70 5.22
N THR A 317 3.84 20.71 5.60
CA THR A 317 3.88 19.36 5.04
C THR A 317 2.60 19.08 4.23
N SER A 318 2.68 18.16 3.28
CA SER A 318 1.50 17.71 2.53
C SER A 318 0.41 17.16 3.46
N GLU A 319 0.80 16.55 4.60
CA GLU A 319 -0.14 16.05 5.61
C GLU A 319 -0.92 17.16 6.31
N MET A 320 -0.25 18.28 6.61
CA MET A 320 -0.91 19.46 7.19
C MET A 320 -1.94 20.04 6.22
N LEU A 321 -1.62 20.06 4.91
CA LEU A 321 -2.56 20.47 3.88
C LEU A 321 -3.76 19.54 3.79
N VAL A 322 -3.54 18.22 3.85
CA VAL A 322 -4.64 17.23 3.87
C VAL A 322 -5.51 17.42 5.11
N ASP A 323 -4.93 17.65 6.29
CA ASP A 323 -5.70 17.91 7.52
C ASP A 323 -6.59 19.14 7.41
N ASP A 324 -6.08 20.21 6.82
CA ASP A 324 -6.84 21.45 6.64
C ASP A 324 -7.96 21.26 5.59
N ILE A 325 -7.70 20.51 4.52
CA ILE A 325 -8.71 20.12 3.54
C ILE A 325 -9.85 19.35 4.22
N LEU A 326 -9.52 18.30 4.98
CA LEU A 326 -10.51 17.45 5.66
C LEU A 326 -11.35 18.20 6.72
N LYS A 327 -10.81 19.30 7.30
CA LYS A 327 -11.54 20.17 8.22
C LYS A 327 -12.46 21.14 7.50
N THR A 328 -12.12 21.52 6.27
CA THR A 328 -12.81 22.59 5.52
C THR A 328 -13.90 22.03 4.60
N ILE A 329 -13.61 20.90 3.92
CA ILE A 329 -14.58 20.29 3.01
C ILE A 329 -15.78 19.74 3.80
N GLN A 330 -16.97 20.15 3.39
CA GLN A 330 -18.20 19.73 4.05
C GLN A 330 -18.43 18.24 3.93
N VAL A 331 -18.68 17.60 5.07
CA VAL A 331 -19.00 16.16 5.15
C VAL A 331 -20.47 15.98 4.74
N PRO A 332 -20.80 15.04 3.84
CA PRO A 332 -22.16 14.80 3.37
C PRO A 332 -23.10 14.21 4.44
#